data_6124c1441e4ec9498a77e4f9fd255197
#
_entry.id   6124c1441e4ec9498a77e4f9fd255197
#
_cell.length_a   1.000
_cell.length_b   1.000
_cell.length_c   1.000
_cell.angle_alpha   90.00
_cell.angle_beta   90.00
_cell.angle_gamma   90.00
#
_symmetry.space_group_name_H-M   'P 1'
#
loop_
_entity.id
_entity.type
_entity.pdbx_description
1 polymer ?
#
loop_
_entity_poly.entity_id
_entity_poly.type
_entity_poly.pdbx_seq_one_letter_code
_entity_poly.pdbx_strand_id
1 'polypeptide(L)'
;IGQSLTLVKIKLQMALQRDANNRVLTEECVEITSHTLEQVRTMSLNLRPPALDELGLAAALQWALDRQEGVSGWKIEFTADPLPQRLAQETETACFRVAQEALTNAARHARARKVAVRLRIAGGNLELAVEDDGCGFDQEAVRHRPANRSSLGLISMKERAALAGGRLEIESLHGRGTKVR
;
A
#
# COMPACT_ATOMS: atom_id res chain seq x y z
N ILE A 1 16.02 9.47 6.09
CA ILE A 1 15.71 8.98 7.45
C ILE A 1 15.22 7.52 7.39
N GLY A 2 14.21 7.15 6.59
CA GLY A 2 13.70 5.79 6.50
C GLY A 2 14.75 4.73 6.10
N GLN A 3 15.62 5.04 5.14
CA GLN A 3 16.72 4.13 4.73
C GLN A 3 17.74 3.92 5.84
N SER A 4 18.09 4.97 6.59
CA SER A 4 19.03 4.89 7.72
C SER A 4 18.47 4.02 8.85
N LEU A 5 17.20 4.18 9.20
CA LEU A 5 16.53 3.34 10.20
C LEU A 5 16.41 1.89 9.75
N THR A 6 16.19 1.63 8.47
CA THR A 6 16.18 0.27 7.92
C THR A 6 17.56 -0.38 8.06
N LEU A 7 18.63 0.35 7.79
CA LEU A 7 19.99 -0.15 7.95
C LEU A 7 20.32 -0.45 9.42
N VAL A 8 19.93 0.42 10.35
CA VAL A 8 20.08 0.19 11.79
C VAL A 8 19.34 -1.08 12.21
N LYS A 9 18.10 -1.26 11.79
CA LYS A 9 17.32 -2.48 12.07
C LYS A 9 18.03 -3.74 11.59
N ILE A 10 18.55 -3.75 10.37
CA ILE A 10 19.27 -4.90 9.80
C ILE A 10 20.53 -5.20 10.62
N LYS A 11 21.29 -4.17 11.00
CA LYS A 11 22.49 -4.34 11.84
C LYS A 11 22.17 -4.88 13.23
N LEU A 12 21.09 -4.41 13.85
CA LEU A 12 20.61 -4.94 15.13
C LEU A 12 20.16 -6.40 15.03
N GLN A 13 19.46 -6.78 13.95
CA GLN A 13 19.07 -8.17 13.70
C GLN A 13 20.30 -9.09 13.50
N MET A 14 21.35 -8.59 12.84
CA MET A 14 22.62 -9.33 12.72
C MET A 14 23.35 -9.46 14.06
N ALA A 15 23.29 -8.44 14.92
CA ALA A 15 23.89 -8.49 16.25
C ALA A 15 23.17 -9.51 17.16
N LEU A 16 21.84 -9.59 17.10
CA LEU A 16 21.03 -10.59 17.81
C LEU A 16 21.46 -12.04 17.51
N GLN A 17 21.92 -12.30 16.29
CA GLN A 17 22.35 -13.65 15.89
C GLN A 17 23.75 -14.02 16.40
N ARG A 18 24.54 -13.03 16.85
CA ARG A 18 25.95 -13.22 17.19
C ARG A 18 26.26 -13.26 18.69
N ASP A 19 25.39 -12.74 19.54
CA ASP A 19 25.70 -12.60 20.96
C ASP A 19 24.47 -12.85 21.85
N ALA A 20 24.45 -14.02 22.50
CA ALA A 20 23.34 -14.45 23.35
C ALA A 20 23.20 -13.62 24.63
N ASN A 21 24.28 -12.96 25.11
CA ASN A 21 24.28 -12.21 26.36
C ASN A 21 23.62 -10.81 26.23
N ASN A 22 23.43 -10.32 25.01
CA ASN A 22 22.86 -8.98 24.77
C ASN A 22 21.50 -9.02 24.05
N ARG A 23 20.87 -10.18 24.05
CA ARG A 23 19.68 -10.46 23.26
C ARG A 23 18.49 -9.55 23.61
N VAL A 24 18.21 -9.38 24.90
CA VAL A 24 17.06 -8.56 25.35
C VAL A 24 17.21 -7.10 24.89
N LEU A 25 18.36 -6.50 25.10
CA LEU A 25 18.61 -5.11 24.71
C LEU A 25 18.55 -4.91 23.19
N THR A 26 19.02 -5.91 22.45
CA THR A 26 19.00 -5.86 20.98
C THR A 26 17.57 -6.08 20.44
N GLU A 27 16.77 -6.93 21.07
CA GLU A 27 15.35 -7.12 20.77
C GLU A 27 14.56 -5.82 21.00
N GLU A 28 14.76 -5.14 22.14
CA GLU A 28 14.18 -3.83 22.43
C GLU A 28 14.58 -2.78 21.37
N CYS A 29 15.85 -2.71 21.00
CA CYS A 29 16.32 -1.81 19.96
C CYS A 29 15.70 -2.09 18.58
N VAL A 30 15.52 -3.35 18.23
CA VAL A 30 14.83 -3.76 16.98
C VAL A 30 13.38 -3.32 17.02
N GLU A 31 12.69 -3.45 18.15
CA GLU A 31 11.31 -3.06 18.34
C GLU A 31 11.13 -1.54 18.25
N ILE A 32 11.95 -0.77 18.96
CA ILE A 32 11.96 0.70 18.92
C ILE A 32 12.24 1.18 17.49
N THR A 33 13.25 0.63 16.82
CA THR A 33 13.61 0.99 15.45
C THR A 33 12.47 0.67 14.48
N SER A 34 11.79 -0.45 14.68
CA SER A 34 10.64 -0.87 13.87
C SER A 34 9.47 0.07 14.05
N HIS A 35 9.16 0.45 15.27
CA HIS A 35 8.11 1.41 15.61
C HIS A 35 8.41 2.81 15.05
N THR A 36 9.63 3.29 15.21
CA THR A 36 10.05 4.59 14.67
C THR A 36 9.99 4.62 13.15
N LEU A 37 10.36 3.52 12.50
CA LEU A 37 10.28 3.36 11.04
C LEU A 37 8.82 3.41 10.56
N GLU A 38 7.90 2.86 11.32
CA GLU A 38 6.47 2.91 11.04
C GLU A 38 5.90 4.31 11.26
N GLN A 39 6.32 5.02 12.31
CA GLN A 39 5.94 6.42 12.54
C GLN A 39 6.42 7.33 11.40
N VAL A 40 7.67 7.20 10.96
CA VAL A 40 8.21 7.98 9.83
C VAL A 40 7.46 7.66 8.52
N ARG A 41 7.11 6.39 8.30
CA ARG A 41 6.27 6.00 7.16
C ARG A 41 4.88 6.61 7.24
N THR A 42 4.24 6.56 8.41
CA THR A 42 2.93 7.15 8.64
C THR A 42 2.95 8.67 8.41
N MET A 43 3.97 9.37 8.91
CA MET A 43 4.16 10.79 8.63
C MET A 43 4.37 11.06 7.13
N SER A 44 5.19 10.27 6.45
CA SER A 44 5.40 10.37 5.00
C SER A 44 4.14 10.01 4.21
N LEU A 45 3.33 9.08 4.71
CA LEU A 45 2.06 8.70 4.11
C LEU A 45 0.97 9.78 4.27
N ASN A 46 1.09 10.67 5.25
CA ASN A 46 0.18 11.80 5.46
C ASN A 46 0.53 13.01 4.59
N LEU A 47 1.74 13.05 4.02
CA LEU A 47 2.09 14.08 3.03
C LEU A 47 1.41 13.79 1.70
N ARG A 48 0.72 14.79 1.17
CA ARG A 48 0.12 14.71 -0.17
C ARG A 48 1.24 14.58 -1.21
N PRO A 49 1.18 13.60 -2.13
CA PRO A 49 2.15 13.50 -3.20
C PRO A 49 2.12 14.74 -4.11
N PRO A 50 3.25 15.40 -4.39
CA PRO A 50 3.28 16.58 -5.26
C PRO A 50 2.66 16.33 -6.65
N ALA A 51 2.80 15.13 -7.17
CA ALA A 51 2.19 14.74 -8.45
C ALA A 51 0.66 14.89 -8.48
N LEU A 52 -0.03 14.76 -7.33
CA LEU A 52 -1.47 15.01 -7.26
C LEU A 52 -1.81 16.50 -7.43
N ASP A 53 -0.96 17.39 -6.95
CA ASP A 53 -1.19 18.83 -7.07
C ASP A 53 -0.96 19.31 -8.51
N GLU A 54 0.08 18.79 -9.16
CA GLU A 54 0.48 19.19 -10.49
C GLU A 54 -0.36 18.52 -11.59
N LEU A 55 -0.59 17.23 -11.48
CA LEU A 55 -1.15 16.41 -12.56
C LEU A 55 -2.61 15.97 -12.33
N GLY A 56 -3.09 16.00 -11.07
CA GLY A 56 -4.36 15.40 -10.67
C GLY A 56 -4.29 13.86 -10.58
N LEU A 57 -5.39 13.25 -10.10
CA LEU A 57 -5.41 11.84 -9.70
C LEU A 57 -5.08 10.87 -10.84
N ALA A 58 -5.73 11.01 -11.99
CA ALA A 58 -5.56 10.05 -13.10
C ALA A 58 -4.12 10.04 -13.63
N ALA A 59 -3.55 11.22 -13.88
CA ALA A 59 -2.17 11.32 -14.39
C ALA A 59 -1.13 10.95 -13.34
N ALA A 60 -1.37 11.25 -12.06
CA ALA A 60 -0.49 10.82 -10.97
C ALA A 60 -0.49 9.29 -10.80
N LEU A 61 -1.66 8.65 -10.95
CA LEU A 61 -1.76 7.19 -10.96
C LEU A 61 -1.02 6.59 -12.15
N GLN A 62 -1.23 7.10 -13.37
CA GLN A 62 -0.52 6.64 -14.57
C GLN A 62 1.00 6.71 -14.36
N TRP A 63 1.51 7.85 -13.92
CA TRP A 63 2.93 8.03 -13.66
C TRP A 63 3.49 7.02 -12.63
N ALA A 64 2.74 6.78 -11.55
CA ALA A 64 3.14 5.81 -10.54
C ALA A 64 3.14 4.37 -11.07
N LEU A 65 2.17 4.03 -11.93
CA LEU A 65 2.04 2.72 -12.56
C LEU A 65 3.15 2.46 -13.59
N ASP A 66 3.46 3.42 -14.44
CA ASP A 66 4.56 3.32 -15.44
C ASP A 66 5.89 3.04 -14.73
N ARG A 67 6.13 3.74 -13.62
CA ARG A 67 7.31 3.51 -12.80
C ARG A 67 7.33 2.11 -12.17
N GLN A 68 6.17 1.62 -11.73
CA GLN A 68 6.07 0.30 -11.12
C GLN A 68 6.27 -0.81 -12.15
N GLU A 69 5.73 -0.67 -13.36
CA GLU A 69 5.90 -1.61 -14.46
C GLU A 69 7.38 -1.81 -14.81
N GLY A 70 8.15 -0.71 -14.89
CA GLY A 70 9.60 -0.76 -15.14
C GLY A 70 10.42 -1.49 -14.10
N VAL A 71 9.92 -1.63 -12.86
CA VAL A 71 10.63 -2.27 -11.74
C VAL A 71 10.14 -3.70 -11.49
N SER A 72 8.83 -3.94 -11.60
CA SER A 72 8.20 -5.21 -11.21
C SER A 72 8.20 -6.26 -12.30
N GLY A 73 8.30 -5.86 -13.56
CA GLY A 73 8.10 -6.75 -14.72
C GLY A 73 6.65 -7.18 -14.92
N TRP A 74 5.70 -6.53 -14.26
CA TRP A 74 4.27 -6.77 -14.45
C TRP A 74 3.80 -6.20 -15.79
N LYS A 75 2.73 -6.79 -16.33
CA LYS A 75 1.90 -6.13 -17.32
C LYS A 75 0.84 -5.30 -16.58
N ILE A 76 0.91 -3.98 -16.70
CA ILE A 76 -0.04 -3.08 -16.05
C ILE A 76 -1.05 -2.56 -17.08
N GLU A 77 -2.34 -2.69 -16.75
CA GLU A 77 -3.43 -2.10 -17.54
C GLU A 77 -4.07 -0.99 -16.70
N PHE A 78 -4.03 0.23 -17.21
CA PHE A 78 -4.69 1.37 -16.59
C PHE A 78 -5.81 1.90 -17.47
N THR A 79 -6.97 2.12 -16.88
CA THR A 79 -8.10 2.81 -17.52
C THR A 79 -8.67 3.84 -16.58
N ALA A 80 -8.92 5.03 -17.09
CA ALA A 80 -9.54 6.11 -16.33
C ALA A 80 -10.62 6.78 -17.17
N ASP A 81 -11.80 6.96 -16.59
CA ASP A 81 -12.82 7.81 -17.16
C ASP A 81 -12.37 9.28 -17.11
N PRO A 82 -12.79 10.12 -18.05
CA PRO A 82 -12.59 11.55 -17.94
C PRO A 82 -13.21 12.10 -16.65
N LEU A 83 -12.39 12.69 -15.81
CA LEU A 83 -12.87 13.33 -14.59
C LEU A 83 -13.33 14.75 -14.94
N PRO A 84 -14.60 15.12 -14.67
CA PRO A 84 -15.16 16.40 -15.14
C PRO A 84 -14.57 17.63 -14.44
N GLN A 85 -14.04 17.45 -13.24
CA GLN A 85 -13.42 18.49 -12.42
C GLN A 85 -12.38 17.90 -11.48
N ARG A 86 -11.58 18.80 -10.85
CA ARG A 86 -10.71 18.43 -9.72
C ARG A 86 -11.57 17.87 -8.59
N LEU A 87 -11.16 16.72 -8.09
CA LEU A 87 -11.78 16.13 -6.93
C LEU A 87 -11.32 16.82 -5.64
N ALA A 88 -12.04 16.59 -4.53
CA ALA A 88 -11.57 17.02 -3.22
C ALA A 88 -10.19 16.43 -2.92
N GLN A 89 -9.31 17.22 -2.29
CA GLN A 89 -7.91 16.82 -2.03
C GLN A 89 -7.82 15.55 -1.22
N GLU A 90 -8.72 15.35 -0.27
CA GLU A 90 -8.84 14.18 0.58
C GLU A 90 -9.14 12.94 -0.26
N THR A 91 -10.07 13.06 -1.21
CA THR A 91 -10.46 11.97 -2.11
C THR A 91 -9.32 11.58 -3.04
N GLU A 92 -8.65 12.55 -3.68
CA GLU A 92 -7.48 12.26 -4.54
C GLU A 92 -6.36 11.57 -3.74
N THR A 93 -6.08 12.07 -2.54
CA THR A 93 -5.04 11.52 -1.67
C THR A 93 -5.39 10.10 -1.22
N ALA A 94 -6.63 9.86 -0.81
CA ALA A 94 -7.10 8.54 -0.38
C ALA A 94 -7.01 7.53 -1.53
N CYS A 95 -7.53 7.85 -2.71
CA CYS A 95 -7.47 6.98 -3.88
C CYS A 95 -6.03 6.66 -4.29
N PHE A 96 -5.16 7.65 -4.36
CA PHE A 96 -3.76 7.45 -4.70
C PHE A 96 -3.05 6.54 -3.69
N ARG A 97 -3.29 6.73 -2.40
CA ARG A 97 -2.68 5.94 -1.33
C ARG A 97 -3.23 4.52 -1.26
N VAL A 98 -4.52 4.34 -1.50
CA VAL A 98 -5.13 3.00 -1.61
C VAL A 98 -4.51 2.25 -2.79
N ALA A 99 -4.40 2.87 -3.95
CA ALA A 99 -3.74 2.26 -5.10
C ALA A 99 -2.28 1.88 -4.80
N GLN A 100 -1.52 2.81 -4.21
CA GLN A 100 -0.12 2.59 -3.85
C GLN A 100 0.08 1.43 -2.87
N GLU A 101 -0.79 1.30 -1.86
CA GLU A 101 -0.74 0.21 -0.89
C GLU A 101 -1.15 -1.12 -1.53
N ALA A 102 -2.19 -1.12 -2.38
CA ALA A 102 -2.61 -2.31 -3.11
C ALA A 102 -1.50 -2.83 -4.03
N LEU A 103 -0.82 -1.94 -4.78
CA LEU A 103 0.34 -2.28 -5.61
C LEU A 103 1.52 -2.81 -4.78
N THR A 104 1.77 -2.20 -3.63
CA THR A 104 2.82 -2.66 -2.69
C THR A 104 2.52 -4.06 -2.17
N ASN A 105 1.25 -4.33 -1.84
CA ASN A 105 0.81 -5.65 -1.39
C ASN A 105 0.93 -6.69 -2.50
N ALA A 106 0.56 -6.35 -3.73
CA ALA A 106 0.74 -7.22 -4.89
C ALA A 106 2.23 -7.54 -5.11
N ALA A 107 3.12 -6.55 -5.03
CA ALA A 107 4.56 -6.74 -5.21
C ALA A 107 5.18 -7.65 -4.13
N ARG A 108 4.73 -7.52 -2.89
CA ARG A 108 5.29 -8.27 -1.77
C ARG A 108 4.73 -9.68 -1.61
N HIS A 109 3.47 -9.86 -1.98
CA HIS A 109 2.72 -11.04 -1.54
C HIS A 109 2.06 -11.83 -2.66
N ALA A 110 1.69 -11.18 -3.79
CA ALA A 110 0.81 -11.80 -4.76
C ALA A 110 1.53 -12.70 -5.76
N ARG A 111 2.81 -12.48 -6.07
CA ARG A 111 3.49 -13.12 -7.22
C ARG A 111 2.71 -12.91 -8.52
N ALA A 112 2.07 -11.78 -8.65
CA ALA A 112 1.27 -11.41 -9.81
C ALA A 112 2.14 -11.25 -11.07
N ARG A 113 1.53 -11.45 -12.22
CA ARG A 113 2.10 -11.14 -13.54
C ARG A 113 1.40 -9.97 -14.21
N LYS A 114 0.14 -9.76 -13.84
CA LYS A 114 -0.72 -8.73 -14.38
C LYS A 114 -1.40 -7.98 -13.24
N VAL A 115 -1.45 -6.65 -13.40
CA VAL A 115 -2.22 -5.78 -12.51
C VAL A 115 -3.11 -4.87 -13.37
N ALA A 116 -4.37 -4.76 -13.02
CA ALA A 116 -5.31 -3.84 -13.65
C ALA A 116 -5.74 -2.77 -12.66
N VAL A 117 -5.65 -1.52 -13.07
CA VAL A 117 -6.13 -0.36 -12.28
C VAL A 117 -7.19 0.36 -13.08
N ARG A 118 -8.34 0.58 -12.47
CA ARG A 118 -9.47 1.26 -13.10
C ARG A 118 -9.96 2.41 -12.22
N LEU A 119 -10.11 3.57 -12.83
CA LEU A 119 -10.68 4.76 -12.21
C LEU A 119 -11.91 5.16 -13.02
N ARG A 120 -13.09 5.14 -12.41
CA ARG A 120 -14.32 5.42 -13.13
C ARG A 120 -15.32 6.21 -12.29
N ILE A 121 -16.27 6.84 -12.97
CA ILE A 121 -17.43 7.45 -12.34
C ILE A 121 -18.63 6.53 -12.53
N ALA A 122 -19.22 6.08 -11.42
CA ALA A 122 -20.39 5.21 -11.43
C ALA A 122 -21.44 5.73 -10.44
N GLY A 123 -22.64 6.02 -10.92
CA GLY A 123 -23.72 6.52 -10.09
C GLY A 123 -23.39 7.83 -9.35
N GLY A 124 -22.57 8.70 -9.94
CA GLY A 124 -22.11 9.95 -9.31
C GLY A 124 -20.97 9.78 -8.29
N ASN A 125 -20.50 8.57 -8.07
CA ASN A 125 -19.39 8.27 -7.19
C ASN A 125 -18.12 7.94 -7.99
N LEU A 126 -16.97 8.32 -7.42
CA LEU A 126 -15.69 7.87 -7.93
C LEU A 126 -15.43 6.44 -7.43
N GLU A 127 -15.10 5.55 -8.35
CA GLU A 127 -14.66 4.19 -8.04
C GLU A 127 -13.21 4.00 -8.50
N LEU A 128 -12.36 3.58 -7.58
CA LEU A 128 -11.02 3.07 -7.87
C LEU A 128 -11.03 1.56 -7.66
N ALA A 129 -10.54 0.80 -8.64
CA ALA A 129 -10.33 -0.63 -8.50
C ALA A 129 -8.89 -0.99 -8.86
N VAL A 130 -8.25 -1.78 -8.02
CA VAL A 130 -6.93 -2.38 -8.25
C VAL A 130 -7.08 -3.89 -8.15
N GLU A 131 -6.71 -4.61 -9.20
CA GLU A 131 -6.90 -6.05 -9.33
C GLU A 131 -5.60 -6.71 -9.78
N ASP A 132 -5.13 -7.70 -9.06
CA ASP A 132 -3.97 -8.52 -9.43
C ASP A 132 -4.39 -9.97 -9.72
N ASP A 133 -3.62 -10.65 -10.57
CA ASP A 133 -3.79 -12.05 -10.94
C ASP A 133 -2.96 -13.01 -10.07
N GLY A 134 -2.57 -12.58 -8.89
CA GLY A 134 -1.64 -13.30 -8.04
C GLY A 134 -2.25 -14.46 -7.25
N CYS A 135 -1.54 -14.89 -6.20
CA CYS A 135 -1.96 -16.04 -5.40
C CYS A 135 -3.17 -15.76 -4.48
N GLY A 136 -3.56 -14.50 -4.27
CA GLY A 136 -4.61 -14.14 -3.33
C GLY A 136 -4.32 -14.57 -1.89
N PHE A 137 -5.29 -14.37 -1.02
CA PHE A 137 -5.21 -14.76 0.39
C PHE A 137 -6.59 -15.01 0.99
N ASP A 138 -6.61 -15.74 2.11
CA ASP A 138 -7.80 -15.94 2.93
C ASP A 138 -8.00 -14.71 3.84
N GLN A 139 -9.08 -13.98 3.61
CA GLN A 139 -9.39 -12.76 4.35
C GLN A 139 -9.73 -13.03 5.81
N GLU A 140 -10.38 -14.16 6.13
CA GLU A 140 -10.71 -14.52 7.50
C GLU A 140 -9.46 -14.89 8.28
N ALA A 141 -8.57 -15.65 7.69
CA ALA A 141 -7.28 -15.98 8.30
C ALA A 141 -6.44 -14.73 8.61
N VAL A 142 -6.53 -13.69 7.77
CA VAL A 142 -5.82 -12.42 8.01
C VAL A 142 -6.47 -11.60 9.12
N ARG A 143 -7.80 -11.62 9.26
CA ARG A 143 -8.53 -10.92 10.33
C ARG A 143 -8.22 -11.45 11.73
N HIS A 144 -7.96 -12.75 11.85
CA HIS A 144 -7.70 -13.43 13.13
C HIS A 144 -6.21 -13.52 13.50
N ARG A 145 -5.31 -13.04 12.65
CA ARG A 145 -3.88 -13.00 12.99
C ARG A 145 -3.56 -11.79 13.87
N PRO A 146 -2.61 -11.93 14.83
CA PRO A 146 -2.06 -10.76 15.52
C PRO A 146 -1.61 -9.71 14.51
N ALA A 147 -1.80 -8.43 14.85
CA ALA A 147 -1.47 -7.31 13.97
C ALA A 147 -0.03 -7.43 13.44
N ASN A 148 0.09 -7.87 12.19
CA ASN A 148 1.34 -7.90 11.46
C ASN A 148 1.31 -6.83 10.35
N ARG A 149 2.45 -6.61 9.68
CA ARG A 149 2.57 -5.58 8.62
C ARG A 149 1.50 -5.68 7.53
N SER A 150 1.06 -6.88 7.18
CA SER A 150 0.07 -7.08 6.11
C SER A 150 -1.34 -6.70 6.56
N SER A 151 -1.70 -6.98 7.81
CA SER A 151 -3.00 -6.57 8.37
C SER A 151 -3.09 -5.04 8.58
N LEU A 152 -1.99 -4.38 8.95
CA LEU A 152 -1.93 -2.93 9.10
C LEU A 152 -2.18 -2.18 7.78
N GLY A 153 -1.65 -2.66 6.66
CA GLY A 153 -1.90 -2.09 5.34
C GLY A 153 -3.38 -2.12 4.96
N LEU A 154 -4.06 -3.25 5.20
CA LEU A 154 -5.49 -3.38 4.91
C LEU A 154 -6.36 -2.47 5.80
N ILE A 155 -6.02 -2.35 7.09
CA ILE A 155 -6.68 -1.45 8.03
C ILE A 155 -6.49 0.00 7.58
N SER A 156 -5.25 0.40 7.29
CA SER A 156 -4.93 1.77 6.84
C SER A 156 -5.65 2.15 5.54
N MET A 157 -5.80 1.24 4.59
CA MET A 157 -6.59 1.50 3.38
C MET A 157 -8.06 1.75 3.71
N LYS A 158 -8.67 0.95 4.62
CA LYS A 158 -10.07 1.14 5.05
C LYS A 158 -10.27 2.48 5.76
N GLU A 159 -9.39 2.82 6.69
CA GLU A 159 -9.45 4.09 7.42
C GLU A 159 -9.35 5.29 6.48
N ARG A 160 -8.45 5.24 5.48
CA ARG A 160 -8.30 6.31 4.47
C ARG A 160 -9.54 6.47 3.61
N ALA A 161 -10.13 5.38 3.16
CA ALA A 161 -11.38 5.44 2.40
C ALA A 161 -12.51 6.04 3.24
N ALA A 162 -12.64 5.64 4.50
CA ALA A 162 -13.64 6.17 5.41
C ALA A 162 -13.45 7.67 5.70
N LEU A 163 -12.21 8.12 5.94
CA LEU A 163 -11.89 9.53 6.15
C LEU A 163 -12.20 10.41 4.92
N ALA A 164 -12.12 9.85 3.71
CA ALA A 164 -12.52 10.53 2.49
C ALA A 164 -14.04 10.42 2.19
N GLY A 165 -14.85 9.92 3.13
CA GLY A 165 -16.29 9.74 2.96
C GLY A 165 -16.68 8.55 2.08
N GLY A 166 -15.72 7.66 1.75
CA GLY A 166 -15.91 6.49 0.93
C GLY A 166 -15.94 5.18 1.71
N ARG A 167 -15.89 4.07 0.98
CA ARG A 167 -15.79 2.71 1.52
C ARG A 167 -14.72 1.93 0.77
N LEU A 168 -14.17 0.91 1.40
CA LEU A 168 -13.22 0.00 0.80
C LEU A 168 -13.73 -1.43 0.91
N GLU A 169 -13.77 -2.10 -0.22
CA GLU A 169 -14.07 -3.52 -0.35
C GLU A 169 -12.83 -4.25 -0.84
N ILE A 170 -12.55 -5.41 -0.26
CA ILE A 170 -11.43 -6.26 -0.67
C ILE A 170 -12.01 -7.64 -0.94
N GLU A 171 -11.79 -8.14 -2.13
CA GLU A 171 -12.13 -9.49 -2.54
C GLU A 171 -10.82 -10.24 -2.82
N SER A 172 -10.57 -11.32 -2.12
CA SER A 172 -9.40 -12.16 -2.35
C SER A 172 -9.73 -13.61 -2.04
N LEU A 173 -9.30 -14.48 -2.92
CA LEU A 173 -9.41 -15.93 -2.79
C LEU A 173 -8.09 -16.56 -3.20
N HIS A 174 -7.69 -17.59 -2.49
CA HIS A 174 -6.46 -18.32 -2.79
C HIS A 174 -6.45 -18.83 -4.24
N GLY A 175 -5.41 -18.50 -4.99
CA GLY A 175 -5.26 -18.84 -6.41
C GLY A 175 -6.06 -17.97 -7.40
N ARG A 176 -6.75 -16.92 -6.94
CA ARG A 176 -7.58 -16.05 -7.80
C ARG A 176 -7.20 -14.57 -7.74
N GLY A 177 -6.05 -14.25 -7.12
CA GLY A 177 -5.60 -12.88 -6.98
C GLY A 177 -6.38 -12.08 -5.94
N THR A 178 -6.20 -10.77 -6.00
CA THR A 178 -6.86 -9.83 -5.08
C THR A 178 -7.44 -8.66 -5.85
N LYS A 179 -8.62 -8.23 -5.42
CA LYS A 179 -9.28 -7.02 -5.90
C LYS A 179 -9.58 -6.10 -4.74
N VAL A 180 -9.10 -4.88 -4.83
CA VAL A 180 -9.36 -3.77 -3.91
C VAL A 180 -10.22 -2.76 -4.64
N ARG A 181 -11.36 -2.41 -4.05
CA ARG A 181 -12.29 -1.42 -4.61
C ARG A 181 -12.73 -0.44 -3.54
#